data_796b85bcf9845585aba46be6f7cd78f1
#
_entry.id   796b85bcf9845585aba46be6f7cd78f1
#
_cell.length_a   1.000
_cell.length_b   1.000
_cell.length_c   1.000
_cell.angle_alpha   90.00
_cell.angle_beta   90.00
_cell.angle_gamma   90.00
#
_symmetry.space_group_name_H-M   'P 1'
#
loop_
_entity.id
_entity.type
_entity.pdbx_description
1 polymer ?
#
loop_
_entity_poly.entity_id
_entity_poly.type
_entity_poly.pdbx_seq_one_letter_code
_entity_poly.pdbx_strand_id
1 'polypeptide(L)'
;METKTYTYQEPYFSLEVKVESAFCAFLVLACAWLTYTNAYNMRGLYIVFGVAALYQVWNTYVARCYSHSVTLSDEEIGFELFSKTQSYKLAELKEFRVREYPSSGKMYLRVGDHNAFRGRFWLSTKVFSDGEELFSRLRDLEYEIHPDTLKAYARRTNEEYVKTFGYGRHKQKSQDRGRVLRAVLSGKGDTLTRKPRGN
;
A
#
# COMPACT_ATOMS: atom_id res chain seq x y z
N MET A 1 17.41 15.09 -6.06
CA MET A 1 16.48 14.25 -6.87
C MET A 1 15.33 15.12 -7.36
N GLU A 2 14.69 14.72 -8.44
CA GLU A 2 13.53 15.42 -8.97
C GLU A 2 12.29 15.13 -8.10
N THR A 3 11.52 16.14 -7.76
CA THR A 3 10.25 15.97 -7.04
C THR A 3 9.30 15.14 -7.89
N LYS A 4 8.86 14.00 -7.40
CA LYS A 4 7.94 13.12 -8.13
C LYS A 4 6.61 12.99 -7.39
N THR A 5 5.52 13.20 -8.11
CA THR A 5 4.16 13.06 -7.60
C THR A 5 3.51 11.80 -8.17
N TYR A 6 3.00 10.97 -7.28
CA TYR A 6 2.25 9.76 -7.58
C TYR A 6 0.78 10.03 -7.31
N THR A 7 -0.08 9.76 -8.28
CA THR A 7 -1.52 10.02 -8.17
C THR A 7 -2.31 8.72 -8.16
N TYR A 8 -3.36 8.69 -7.36
CA TYR A 8 -4.32 7.59 -7.35
C TYR A 8 -5.14 7.62 -8.64
N GLN A 9 -5.24 6.50 -9.35
CA GLN A 9 -5.96 6.44 -10.63
C GLN A 9 -7.47 6.54 -10.42
N GLU A 10 -8.10 7.48 -11.14
CA GLU A 10 -9.56 7.51 -11.26
C GLU A 10 -10.01 6.43 -12.29
N PRO A 11 -11.17 5.75 -12.09
CA PRO A 11 -12.22 6.00 -11.08
C PRO A 11 -12.05 5.24 -9.76
N TYR A 12 -10.94 4.52 -9.55
CA TYR A 12 -10.75 3.66 -8.37
C TYR A 12 -10.80 4.41 -7.05
N PHE A 13 -10.21 5.63 -6.99
CA PHE A 13 -10.28 6.46 -5.79
C PHE A 13 -11.71 6.82 -5.43
N SER A 14 -12.51 7.21 -6.41
CA SER A 14 -13.91 7.55 -6.19
C SER A 14 -14.73 6.35 -5.72
N LEU A 15 -14.49 5.17 -6.27
CA LEU A 15 -15.18 3.93 -5.87
C LEU A 15 -14.72 3.44 -4.50
N GLU A 16 -13.41 3.25 -4.31
CA GLU A 16 -12.84 2.61 -3.11
C GLU A 16 -12.94 3.53 -1.88
N VAL A 17 -12.86 4.85 -2.06
CA VAL A 17 -12.84 5.77 -0.91
C VAL A 17 -14.18 6.49 -0.73
N LYS A 18 -14.72 7.10 -1.78
CA LYS A 18 -15.94 7.92 -1.66
C LYS A 18 -17.21 7.07 -1.55
N VAL A 19 -17.38 6.09 -2.46
CA VAL A 19 -18.60 5.26 -2.49
C VAL A 19 -18.64 4.32 -1.27
N GLU A 20 -17.53 3.65 -0.95
CA GLU A 20 -17.46 2.78 0.23
C GLU A 20 -17.77 3.55 1.53
N SER A 21 -17.19 4.75 1.68
CA SER A 21 -17.43 5.56 2.89
C SER A 21 -18.85 6.11 2.96
N ALA A 22 -19.47 6.47 1.84
CA ALA A 22 -20.86 6.88 1.81
C ALA A 22 -21.79 5.72 2.19
N PHE A 23 -21.50 4.52 1.69
CA PHE A 23 -22.21 3.30 2.08
C PHE A 23 -22.07 3.01 3.57
N CYS A 24 -20.85 3.13 4.14
CA CYS A 24 -20.63 2.97 5.57
C CYS A 24 -21.40 4.01 6.40
N ALA A 25 -21.49 5.27 5.95
CA ALA A 25 -22.28 6.29 6.62
C ALA A 25 -23.78 5.92 6.64
N PHE A 26 -24.30 5.44 5.51
CA PHE A 26 -25.68 4.93 5.47
C PHE A 26 -25.87 3.72 6.41
N LEU A 27 -24.89 2.79 6.43
CA LEU A 27 -24.93 1.61 7.29
C LEU A 27 -24.94 1.98 8.79
N VAL A 28 -24.23 3.04 9.20
CA VAL A 28 -24.28 3.56 10.59
C VAL A 28 -25.70 3.96 10.95
N LEU A 29 -26.37 4.72 10.09
CA LEU A 29 -27.76 5.16 10.33
C LEU A 29 -28.72 3.97 10.37
N ALA A 30 -28.59 3.03 9.45
CA ALA A 30 -29.40 1.81 9.42
C ALA A 30 -29.20 0.95 10.68
N CYS A 31 -27.95 0.74 11.09
CA CYS A 31 -27.66 -0.01 12.32
C CYS A 31 -28.18 0.71 13.59
N ALA A 32 -28.10 2.03 13.65
CA ALA A 32 -28.67 2.79 14.75
C ALA A 32 -30.20 2.61 14.83
N TRP A 33 -30.90 2.70 13.70
CA TRP A 33 -32.32 2.46 13.60
C TRP A 33 -32.72 1.04 14.02
N LEU A 34 -32.04 0.02 13.48
CA LEU A 34 -32.29 -1.39 13.81
C LEU A 34 -31.98 -1.71 15.27
N THR A 35 -30.99 -1.04 15.87
CA THR A 35 -30.68 -1.15 17.30
C THR A 35 -31.78 -0.54 18.15
N TYR A 36 -32.30 0.63 17.74
CA TYR A 36 -33.38 1.30 18.43
C TYR A 36 -34.70 0.50 18.41
N THR A 37 -35.05 -0.02 17.25
CA THR A 37 -36.29 -0.83 17.08
C THR A 37 -36.14 -2.25 17.61
N ASN A 38 -34.92 -2.67 17.99
CA ASN A 38 -34.60 -4.05 18.37
C ASN A 38 -35.09 -5.09 17.35
N ALA A 39 -34.97 -4.78 16.06
CA ALA A 39 -35.42 -5.61 14.98
C ALA A 39 -34.78 -7.00 15.07
N TYR A 40 -35.57 -8.03 14.87
CA TYR A 40 -35.16 -9.43 14.89
C TYR A 40 -34.39 -9.88 16.17
N ASN A 41 -34.50 -9.12 17.27
CA ASN A 41 -33.83 -9.40 18.56
C ASN A 41 -32.27 -9.54 18.44
N MET A 42 -31.64 -8.85 17.47
CA MET A 42 -30.20 -8.92 17.16
C MET A 42 -29.45 -7.62 17.50
N ARG A 43 -29.88 -6.90 18.54
CA ARG A 43 -29.30 -5.61 18.93
C ARG A 43 -27.78 -5.60 19.01
N GLY A 44 -27.17 -6.63 19.61
CA GLY A 44 -25.70 -6.72 19.72
C GLY A 44 -24.99 -6.77 18.39
N LEU A 45 -25.54 -7.46 17.41
CA LEU A 45 -24.99 -7.56 16.06
C LEU A 45 -25.00 -6.20 15.35
N TYR A 46 -26.10 -5.46 15.44
CA TYR A 46 -26.21 -4.13 14.84
C TYR A 46 -25.25 -3.13 15.45
N ILE A 47 -25.01 -3.21 16.77
CA ILE A 47 -24.00 -2.36 17.44
C ILE A 47 -22.60 -2.65 16.89
N VAL A 48 -22.22 -3.91 16.75
CA VAL A 48 -20.89 -4.29 16.23
C VAL A 48 -20.68 -3.78 14.79
N PHE A 49 -21.65 -4.00 13.91
CA PHE A 49 -21.55 -3.52 12.53
C PHE A 49 -21.60 -1.98 12.45
N GLY A 50 -22.42 -1.34 13.28
CA GLY A 50 -22.49 0.12 13.35
C GLY A 50 -21.18 0.74 13.81
N VAL A 51 -20.51 0.17 14.83
CA VAL A 51 -19.19 0.63 15.30
C VAL A 51 -18.11 0.41 14.23
N ALA A 52 -18.12 -0.73 13.55
CA ALA A 52 -17.16 -0.99 12.46
C ALA A 52 -17.34 0.00 11.29
N ALA A 53 -18.59 0.25 10.89
CA ALA A 53 -18.92 1.24 9.86
C ALA A 53 -18.56 2.67 10.29
N LEU A 54 -18.81 3.04 11.54
CA LEU A 54 -18.44 4.33 12.11
C LEU A 54 -16.91 4.53 12.10
N TYR A 55 -16.15 3.49 12.41
CA TYR A 55 -14.68 3.52 12.33
C TYR A 55 -14.19 3.80 10.91
N GLN A 56 -14.82 3.22 9.89
CA GLN A 56 -14.48 3.50 8.49
C GLN A 56 -14.80 4.96 8.10
N VAL A 57 -15.98 5.45 8.49
CA VAL A 57 -16.36 6.86 8.27
C VAL A 57 -15.37 7.80 8.97
N TRP A 58 -14.99 7.49 10.19
CA TRP A 58 -13.97 8.25 10.94
C TRP A 58 -12.64 8.31 10.19
N ASN A 59 -12.11 7.17 9.74
CA ASN A 59 -10.84 7.10 9.02
C ASN A 59 -10.87 7.90 7.71
N THR A 60 -12.00 7.96 7.03
CA THR A 60 -12.13 8.66 5.75
C THR A 60 -12.29 10.16 5.93
N TYR A 61 -13.24 10.60 6.76
CA TYR A 61 -13.62 12.01 6.82
C TYR A 61 -12.95 12.79 7.94
N VAL A 62 -12.67 12.16 9.08
CA VAL A 62 -12.07 12.82 10.24
C VAL A 62 -10.56 12.66 10.23
N ALA A 63 -10.06 11.44 10.28
CA ALA A 63 -8.64 11.14 10.30
C ALA A 63 -7.98 11.30 8.91
N ARG A 64 -8.78 11.27 7.83
CA ARG A 64 -8.32 11.46 6.44
C ARG A 64 -7.13 10.58 6.10
N CYS A 65 -7.26 9.30 6.40
CA CYS A 65 -6.17 8.34 6.22
C CYS A 65 -5.91 7.96 4.75
N TYR A 66 -6.81 8.31 3.82
CA TYR A 66 -6.70 7.95 2.40
C TYR A 66 -6.18 9.13 1.60
N SER A 67 -4.99 8.97 1.03
CA SER A 67 -4.34 10.01 0.22
C SER A 67 -4.68 9.83 -1.26
N HIS A 68 -5.05 10.93 -1.93
CA HIS A 68 -5.26 10.99 -3.38
C HIS A 68 -3.95 11.07 -4.15
N SER A 69 -2.97 11.82 -3.64
CA SER A 69 -1.64 11.88 -4.22
C SER A 69 -0.55 11.84 -3.15
N VAL A 70 0.62 11.36 -3.53
CA VAL A 70 1.82 11.33 -2.70
C VAL A 70 2.94 12.02 -3.48
N THR A 71 3.50 13.06 -2.91
CA THR A 71 4.64 13.78 -3.47
C THR A 71 5.90 13.45 -2.67
N LEU A 72 6.92 12.95 -3.35
CA LEU A 72 8.20 12.64 -2.77
C LEU A 72 9.27 13.58 -3.33
N SER A 73 9.95 14.28 -2.42
CA SER A 73 11.11 15.11 -2.68
C SER A 73 12.26 14.64 -1.81
N ASP A 74 13.49 15.11 -2.04
CA ASP A 74 14.64 14.85 -1.16
C ASP A 74 14.50 15.48 0.23
N GLU A 75 13.69 16.53 0.36
CA GLU A 75 13.54 17.29 1.59
C GLU A 75 12.23 16.99 2.31
N GLU A 76 11.18 16.65 1.57
CA GLU A 76 9.84 16.48 2.14
C GLU A 76 9.01 15.37 1.48
N ILE A 77 8.09 14.83 2.26
CA ILE A 77 7.03 13.95 1.80
C ILE A 77 5.68 14.63 2.00
N GLY A 78 4.91 14.75 0.92
CA GLY A 78 3.57 15.35 0.92
C GLY A 78 2.49 14.32 0.66
N PHE A 79 1.38 14.43 1.39
CA PHE A 79 0.17 13.65 1.19
C PHE A 79 -0.99 14.58 0.91
N GLU A 80 -1.57 14.50 -0.27
CA GLU A 80 -2.75 15.25 -0.64
C GLU A 80 -4.00 14.45 -0.28
N LEU A 81 -4.84 15.07 0.54
CA LEU A 81 -6.06 14.50 1.10
C LEU A 81 -7.21 15.37 0.62
N PHE A 82 -8.30 14.84 0.13
CA PHE A 82 -9.51 15.52 -0.36
C PHE A 82 -9.42 17.06 -0.62
N SER A 83 -8.98 17.86 0.35
CA SER A 83 -8.90 19.32 0.30
C SER A 83 -7.73 19.92 1.08
N LYS A 84 -6.85 19.10 1.59
CA LYS A 84 -5.69 19.53 2.38
C LYS A 84 -4.47 18.72 2.01
N THR A 85 -3.34 19.37 1.91
CA THR A 85 -2.04 18.73 1.80
C THR A 85 -1.40 18.70 3.18
N GLN A 86 -0.86 17.54 3.56
CA GLN A 86 -0.03 17.38 4.75
C GLN A 86 1.38 17.08 4.27
N SER A 87 2.32 18.00 4.49
CA SER A 87 3.73 17.80 4.18
C SER A 87 4.54 17.61 5.44
N TYR A 88 5.58 16.80 5.36
CA TYR A 88 6.49 16.47 6.44
C TYR A 88 7.91 16.58 5.92
N LYS A 89 8.74 17.38 6.59
CA LYS A 89 10.16 17.47 6.26
C LYS A 89 10.89 16.23 6.74
N LEU A 90 11.61 15.59 5.85
CA LEU A 90 12.32 14.34 6.15
C LEU A 90 13.35 14.50 7.27
N ALA A 91 14.05 15.64 7.33
CA ALA A 91 15.03 15.94 8.36
C ALA A 91 14.45 16.08 9.78
N GLU A 92 13.15 16.42 9.89
CA GLU A 92 12.45 16.63 11.17
C GLU A 92 11.63 15.40 11.59
N LEU A 93 11.56 14.35 10.74
CA LEU A 93 10.76 13.16 10.99
C LEU A 93 11.37 12.27 12.09
N LYS A 94 10.77 12.32 13.27
CA LYS A 94 11.12 11.42 14.39
C LYS A 94 10.62 10.01 14.20
N GLU A 95 9.50 9.83 13.54
CA GLU A 95 8.89 8.53 13.29
C GLU A 95 8.40 8.45 11.84
N PHE A 96 8.89 7.45 11.14
CA PHE A 96 8.40 7.05 9.83
C PHE A 96 8.37 5.53 9.79
N ARG A 97 7.18 4.95 9.84
CA ARG A 97 7.00 3.50 9.83
C ARG A 97 6.08 3.06 8.72
N VAL A 98 6.53 2.05 8.00
CA VAL A 98 5.78 1.45 6.91
C VAL A 98 5.40 0.02 7.27
N ARG A 99 4.10 -0.27 7.25
CA ARG A 99 3.60 -1.64 7.36
C ARG A 99 3.13 -2.09 5.99
N GLU A 100 3.80 -3.08 5.47
CA GLU A 100 3.59 -3.58 4.11
C GLU A 100 2.61 -4.75 4.09
N TYR A 101 1.75 -4.77 3.06
CA TYR A 101 0.85 -5.86 2.73
C TYR A 101 1.04 -6.25 1.25
N PRO A 102 2.15 -6.96 0.92
CA PRO A 102 2.56 -7.19 -0.47
C PRO A 102 1.50 -7.93 -1.30
N SER A 103 0.76 -8.85 -0.70
CA SER A 103 -0.30 -9.61 -1.38
C SER A 103 -1.43 -8.74 -1.90
N SER A 104 -1.82 -7.72 -1.13
CA SER A 104 -2.87 -6.77 -1.51
C SER A 104 -2.33 -5.52 -2.21
N GLY A 105 -1.00 -5.26 -2.13
CA GLY A 105 -0.39 -4.02 -2.59
C GLY A 105 -0.81 -2.80 -1.76
N LYS A 106 -1.21 -3.03 -0.51
CA LYS A 106 -1.55 -1.97 0.43
C LYS A 106 -0.37 -1.69 1.36
N MET A 107 -0.25 -0.43 1.76
CA MET A 107 0.71 0.03 2.75
C MET A 107 -0.01 0.88 3.79
N TYR A 108 0.39 0.72 5.04
CA TYR A 108 -0.03 1.59 6.12
C TYR A 108 1.17 2.35 6.65
N LEU A 109 1.12 3.67 6.58
CA LEU A 109 2.19 4.55 7.02
C LEU A 109 1.82 5.29 8.30
N ARG A 110 2.82 5.46 9.16
CA ARG A 110 2.80 6.36 10.30
C ARG A 110 3.92 7.36 10.13
N VAL A 111 3.55 8.64 10.13
CA VAL A 111 4.48 9.74 9.81
C VAL A 111 4.43 10.78 10.90
N GLY A 112 5.59 11.11 11.46
CA GLY A 112 5.74 12.12 12.50
C GLY A 112 4.95 11.82 13.78
N ASP A 113 4.43 12.84 14.42
CA ASP A 113 3.59 12.71 15.63
C ASP A 113 2.20 12.21 15.25
N HIS A 114 2.11 10.94 14.89
CA HIS A 114 0.85 10.32 14.49
C HIS A 114 -0.11 10.12 15.68
N ASN A 115 -1.39 10.38 15.43
CA ASN A 115 -2.46 10.14 16.40
C ASN A 115 -3.76 9.69 15.72
N ALA A 116 -4.88 9.65 16.46
CA ALA A 116 -6.17 9.25 15.90
C ALA A 116 -6.69 10.17 14.79
N PHE A 117 -6.16 11.39 14.65
CA PHE A 117 -6.63 12.42 13.74
C PHE A 117 -5.68 12.74 12.59
N ARG A 118 -4.38 12.41 12.70
CA ARG A 118 -3.36 12.79 11.72
C ARG A 118 -2.17 11.84 11.71
N GLY A 119 -1.36 11.91 10.64
CA GLY A 119 -0.09 11.19 10.52
C GLY A 119 -0.26 9.70 10.24
N ARG A 120 -1.45 9.26 9.81
CA ARG A 120 -1.74 7.86 9.46
C ARG A 120 -2.30 7.82 8.04
N PHE A 121 -1.66 7.03 7.16
CA PHE A 121 -2.05 6.95 5.77
C PHE A 121 -2.17 5.50 5.32
N TRP A 122 -3.27 5.21 4.61
CA TRP A 122 -3.47 3.97 3.89
C TRP A 122 -3.29 4.23 2.40
N LEU A 123 -2.35 3.54 1.79
CA LEU A 123 -2.07 3.63 0.37
C LEU A 123 -2.32 2.28 -0.30
N SER A 124 -3.10 2.28 -1.36
CA SER A 124 -3.30 1.13 -2.24
C SER A 124 -2.38 1.28 -3.45
N THR A 125 -1.08 0.94 -3.27
CA THR A 125 -0.04 1.24 -4.28
C THR A 125 -0.31 0.64 -5.65
N LYS A 126 -1.05 -0.46 -5.74
CA LYS A 126 -1.45 -1.07 -7.04
C LYS A 126 -2.28 -0.16 -7.94
N VAL A 127 -2.94 0.83 -7.36
CA VAL A 127 -3.85 1.75 -8.05
C VAL A 127 -3.26 3.14 -8.21
N PHE A 128 -2.03 3.36 -7.75
CA PHE A 128 -1.28 4.59 -8.01
C PHE A 128 -0.58 4.53 -9.38
N SER A 129 -0.35 5.69 -9.97
CA SER A 129 0.60 5.81 -11.06
C SER A 129 1.97 5.37 -10.56
N ASP A 130 2.69 4.52 -11.31
CA ASP A 130 3.99 3.98 -10.90
C ASP A 130 4.01 3.37 -9.49
N GLY A 131 2.96 2.63 -9.15
CA GLY A 131 2.73 2.11 -7.80
C GLY A 131 3.83 1.19 -7.25
N GLU A 132 4.52 0.43 -8.12
CA GLU A 132 5.66 -0.40 -7.71
C GLU A 132 6.87 0.45 -7.30
N GLU A 133 7.11 1.54 -8.01
CA GLU A 133 8.16 2.49 -7.67
C GLU A 133 7.84 3.21 -6.36
N LEU A 134 6.59 3.69 -6.21
CA LEU A 134 6.12 4.31 -4.96
C LEU A 134 6.31 3.35 -3.77
N PHE A 135 5.91 2.08 -3.94
CA PHE A 135 6.07 1.05 -2.91
C PHE A 135 7.54 0.88 -2.50
N SER A 136 8.43 0.78 -3.49
CA SER A 136 9.87 0.61 -3.25
C SER A 136 10.48 1.84 -2.56
N ARG A 137 10.18 3.05 -3.05
CA ARG A 137 10.70 4.30 -2.50
C ARG A 137 10.27 4.54 -1.05
N LEU A 138 8.98 4.33 -0.73
CA LEU A 138 8.49 4.49 0.64
C LEU A 138 9.14 3.51 1.60
N ARG A 139 9.37 2.27 1.15
CA ARG A 139 10.08 1.27 1.94
C ARG A 139 11.55 1.64 2.15
N ASP A 140 12.21 2.09 1.09
CA ASP A 140 13.63 2.46 1.14
C ASP A 140 13.82 3.69 2.06
N LEU A 141 12.91 4.66 1.99
CA LEU A 141 12.88 5.83 2.87
C LEU A 141 12.75 5.43 4.36
N GLU A 142 11.95 4.41 4.70
CA GLU A 142 11.88 3.90 6.09
C GLU A 142 13.25 3.42 6.58
N TYR A 143 14.03 2.75 5.71
CA TYR A 143 15.35 2.24 6.09
C TYR A 143 16.41 3.34 6.17
N GLU A 144 16.27 4.39 5.38
CA GLU A 144 17.15 5.57 5.45
C GLU A 144 16.94 6.35 6.74
N ILE A 145 15.67 6.58 7.13
CA ILE A 145 15.33 7.30 8.35
C ILE A 145 15.61 6.46 9.61
N HIS A 146 15.37 5.15 9.55
CA HIS A 146 15.52 4.25 10.70
C HIS A 146 16.44 3.05 10.41
N PRO A 147 17.76 3.27 10.24
CA PRO A 147 18.70 2.21 9.88
C PRO A 147 18.91 1.15 10.98
N ASP A 148 18.56 1.47 12.23
CA ASP A 148 18.83 0.61 13.39
C ASP A 148 17.64 -0.30 13.77
N THR A 149 16.61 -0.36 12.92
CA THR A 149 15.45 -1.23 13.20
C THR A 149 15.77 -2.70 12.87
N LEU A 150 15.13 -3.62 13.60
CA LEU A 150 15.22 -5.06 13.31
C LEU A 150 14.82 -5.38 11.85
N LYS A 151 13.89 -4.62 11.29
CA LYS A 151 13.45 -4.75 9.89
C LYS A 151 14.58 -4.37 8.92
N ALA A 152 15.30 -3.28 9.19
CA ALA A 152 16.47 -2.86 8.40
C ALA A 152 17.61 -3.88 8.52
N TYR A 153 17.86 -4.40 9.71
CA TYR A 153 18.84 -5.45 9.96
C TYR A 153 18.52 -6.72 9.17
N ALA A 154 17.28 -7.21 9.26
CA ALA A 154 16.85 -8.39 8.52
C ALA A 154 16.99 -8.22 7.01
N ARG A 155 16.73 -7.01 6.47
CA ARG A 155 16.95 -6.71 5.06
C ARG A 155 18.40 -6.79 4.67
N ARG A 156 19.31 -6.14 5.42
CA ARG A 156 20.75 -6.19 5.16
C ARG A 156 21.28 -7.61 5.18
N THR A 157 20.92 -8.39 6.21
CA THR A 157 21.33 -9.80 6.31
C THR A 157 20.82 -10.61 5.13
N ASN A 158 19.57 -10.41 4.69
CA ASN A 158 19.02 -11.11 3.53
C ASN A 158 19.72 -10.70 2.23
N GLU A 159 20.05 -9.43 2.04
CA GLU A 159 20.78 -8.94 0.86
C GLU A 159 22.21 -9.47 0.82
N GLU A 160 22.91 -9.49 1.95
CA GLU A 160 24.24 -10.08 2.08
C GLU A 160 24.21 -11.59 1.84
N TYR A 161 23.21 -12.29 2.39
CA TYR A 161 23.01 -13.72 2.19
C TYR A 161 22.76 -14.05 0.71
N VAL A 162 21.91 -13.26 0.04
CA VAL A 162 21.63 -13.40 -1.40
C VAL A 162 22.89 -13.14 -2.23
N LYS A 163 23.68 -12.12 -1.89
CA LYS A 163 24.95 -11.83 -2.57
C LYS A 163 25.98 -12.96 -2.39
N THR A 164 26.11 -13.46 -1.16
CA THR A 164 27.14 -14.45 -0.81
C THR A 164 26.79 -15.85 -1.31
N PHE A 165 25.55 -16.28 -1.19
CA PHE A 165 25.13 -17.65 -1.50
C PHE A 165 24.33 -17.81 -2.79
N GLY A 166 24.06 -16.72 -3.51
CA GLY A 166 23.42 -16.76 -4.83
C GLY A 166 21.97 -17.26 -4.84
N TYR A 167 21.27 -17.19 -3.73
CA TYR A 167 19.90 -17.66 -3.58
C TYR A 167 18.87 -16.95 -4.50
N GLY A 168 19.24 -15.81 -5.07
CA GLY A 168 18.42 -15.10 -6.07
C GLY A 168 18.25 -15.83 -7.41
N ARG A 169 19.16 -16.77 -7.74
CA ARG A 169 19.08 -17.52 -9.00
C ARG A 169 17.86 -18.44 -9.13
N HIS A 170 17.28 -18.88 -8.03
CA HIS A 170 16.07 -19.72 -8.07
C HIS A 170 14.79 -18.94 -8.44
N LYS A 171 14.66 -17.69 -8.02
CA LYS A 171 13.51 -16.84 -8.42
C LYS A 171 13.58 -16.47 -9.90
N GLN A 172 14.76 -16.13 -10.40
CA GLN A 172 14.97 -15.83 -11.80
C GLN A 172 14.70 -17.06 -12.69
N LYS A 173 15.17 -18.25 -12.27
CA LYS A 173 14.91 -19.50 -12.99
C LYS A 173 13.44 -19.91 -13.01
N SER A 174 12.66 -19.60 -11.97
CA SER A 174 11.21 -19.86 -11.94
C SER A 174 10.42 -18.84 -12.79
N GLN A 175 10.88 -17.60 -12.85
CA GLN A 175 10.30 -16.57 -13.74
C GLN A 175 10.61 -16.87 -15.22
N ASP A 176 11.81 -17.31 -15.53
CA ASP A 176 12.19 -17.71 -16.89
C ASP A 176 11.45 -18.97 -17.33
N ARG A 177 11.26 -19.94 -16.43
CA ARG A 177 10.39 -21.11 -16.71
C ARG A 177 8.93 -20.69 -16.95
N GLY A 178 8.41 -19.74 -16.18
CA GLY A 178 7.07 -19.21 -16.38
C GLY A 178 6.92 -18.46 -17.71
N ARG A 179 7.95 -17.73 -18.14
CA ARG A 179 7.97 -17.07 -19.46
C ARG A 179 8.05 -18.06 -20.61
N VAL A 180 8.92 -19.07 -20.50
CA VAL A 180 9.06 -20.14 -21.49
C VAL A 180 7.74 -20.94 -21.61
N LEU A 181 7.11 -21.28 -20.49
CA LEU A 181 5.82 -22.00 -20.51
C LEU A 181 4.70 -21.16 -21.16
N ARG A 182 4.64 -19.85 -20.88
CA ARG A 182 3.68 -18.95 -21.53
C ARG A 182 3.97 -18.78 -23.03
N ALA A 183 5.24 -18.72 -23.43
CA ALA A 183 5.61 -18.64 -24.82
C ALA A 183 5.23 -19.91 -25.59
N VAL A 184 5.42 -21.08 -24.99
CA VAL A 184 5.00 -22.37 -25.56
C VAL A 184 3.48 -22.48 -25.65
N LEU A 185 2.75 -22.10 -24.60
CA LEU A 185 1.28 -22.14 -24.57
C LEU A 185 0.63 -21.08 -25.48
N SER A 186 1.34 -19.98 -25.79
CA SER A 186 0.85 -18.93 -26.71
C SER A 186 1.16 -19.19 -28.18
N GLY A 187 1.71 -20.36 -28.54
CA GLY A 187 2.03 -20.73 -29.91
C GLY A 187 3.14 -19.94 -30.59
N LYS A 188 3.91 -19.13 -29.84
CA LYS A 188 5.07 -18.35 -30.33
C LYS A 188 6.42 -19.08 -30.19
N GLY A 189 6.39 -20.39 -30.01
CA GLY A 189 7.57 -21.22 -29.67
C GLY A 189 8.43 -21.74 -30.83
N ASP A 190 8.20 -21.34 -32.07
CA ASP A 190 8.87 -21.99 -33.23
C ASP A 190 10.18 -21.36 -33.70
N THR A 191 10.83 -20.48 -32.93
CA THR A 191 12.10 -19.87 -33.36
C THR A 191 13.22 -19.91 -32.31
N LEU A 192 13.37 -21.02 -31.57
CA LEU A 192 14.60 -21.28 -30.85
C LEU A 192 15.48 -22.28 -31.63
N THR A 193 16.17 -21.74 -32.63
CA THR A 193 17.17 -22.43 -33.41
C THR A 193 18.24 -23.09 -32.52
N ARG A 194 18.33 -24.39 -32.65
CA ARG A 194 19.41 -25.27 -32.18
C ARG A 194 20.74 -24.71 -32.63
N LYS A 195 21.59 -24.26 -31.71
CA LYS A 195 23.00 -23.97 -31.99
C LYS A 195 23.74 -25.29 -32.15
N PRO A 196 24.42 -25.56 -33.30
CA PRO A 196 25.14 -26.81 -33.49
C PRO A 196 26.35 -26.86 -32.55
N ARG A 197 26.54 -28.01 -31.90
CA ARG A 197 27.82 -28.35 -31.24
C ARG A 197 28.88 -28.57 -32.33
N GLY A 198 29.81 -27.66 -32.42
CA GLY A 198 31.05 -27.90 -33.17
C GLY A 198 31.98 -28.79 -32.35
N ASN A 199 32.65 -29.66 -33.05
CA ASN A 199 33.73 -30.58 -32.64
C ASN A 199 34.87 -29.82 -31.94
#